data_f2ba4d763137fc8a079040bdfbcb4a04
#
_entry.id   f2ba4d763137fc8a079040bdfbcb4a04
#
_cell.length_a   1.000
_cell.length_b   1.000
_cell.length_c   1.000
_cell.angle_alpha   90.00
_cell.angle_beta   90.00
_cell.angle_gamma   90.00
#
_symmetry.space_group_name_H-M   'P 1'
#
loop_
_entity.id
_entity.type
_entity.pdbx_description
1 polymer ?
#
loop_
_entity_poly.entity_id
_entity_poly.type
_entity_poly.pdbx_seq_one_letter_code
_entity_poly.pdbx_strand_id
1 'polypeptide(L)'
;ETFVEVFNSLIADKDEIVENYRLCIDAVTDDSEYCRQLGDLNNGCGEVQTLIRSLLMTYSRQDTADDIHEKLKEYEERLDTMARLKQELDLKIAACAAKRVQITGFLNELVKHDAPLAKFDPLVWQAVINYATVNRDCTITFTFRDGTEKTVPIKNGVRPYTKRNKPQEVDGNDG
;
A
#
# COMPACT_ATOMS: atom_id res chain seq x y z
N GLU A 1 25.15 12.02 2.32
CA GLU A 1 25.87 11.85 1.02
C GLU A 1 25.22 10.79 0.15
N THR A 2 25.05 9.56 0.60
CA THR A 2 24.51 8.44 -0.20
C THR A 2 23.13 8.72 -0.80
N PHE A 3 22.20 9.34 -0.06
CA PHE A 3 20.90 9.76 -0.60
C PHE A 3 21.04 10.78 -1.74
N VAL A 4 21.90 11.78 -1.57
CA VAL A 4 22.12 12.82 -2.59
C VAL A 4 22.60 12.20 -3.90
N GLU A 5 23.52 11.24 -3.84
CA GLU A 5 24.02 10.53 -5.01
C GLU A 5 22.92 9.71 -5.70
N VAL A 6 22.11 8.99 -4.92
CA VAL A 6 20.98 8.19 -5.43
C VAL A 6 19.94 9.10 -6.07
N PHE A 7 19.56 10.19 -5.39
CA PHE A 7 18.60 11.15 -5.93
C PHE A 7 19.11 11.82 -7.21
N ASN A 8 20.38 12.23 -7.23
CA ASN A 8 20.99 12.82 -8.41
C ASN A 8 21.05 11.85 -9.60
N SER A 9 21.18 10.54 -9.35
CA SER A 9 21.06 9.56 -10.45
C SER A 9 19.64 9.50 -11.02
N LEU A 10 18.60 9.69 -10.19
CA LEU A 10 17.22 9.78 -10.69
C LEU A 10 16.98 11.07 -11.48
N ILE A 11 17.57 12.19 -11.04
CA ILE A 11 17.49 13.46 -11.79
C ILE A 11 18.13 13.33 -13.18
N ALA A 12 19.22 12.59 -13.31
CA ALA A 12 19.86 12.35 -14.59
C ALA A 12 18.94 11.59 -15.58
N ASP A 13 18.13 10.67 -15.07
CA ASP A 13 17.22 9.81 -15.83
C ASP A 13 15.76 10.31 -15.78
N LYS A 14 15.50 11.53 -15.27
CA LYS A 14 14.14 12.01 -14.92
C LYS A 14 13.17 12.00 -16.11
N ASP A 15 13.64 12.39 -17.30
CA ASP A 15 12.76 12.49 -18.47
C ASP A 15 12.27 11.10 -18.91
N GLU A 16 13.13 10.10 -18.87
CA GLU A 16 12.77 8.70 -19.13
C GLU A 16 11.82 8.15 -18.05
N ILE A 17 12.11 8.44 -16.78
CA ILE A 17 11.26 8.02 -15.65
C ILE A 17 9.86 8.64 -15.81
N VAL A 18 9.77 9.93 -16.04
CA VAL A 18 8.49 10.65 -16.19
C VAL A 18 7.68 10.10 -17.36
N GLU A 19 8.32 9.85 -18.51
CA GLU A 19 7.64 9.32 -19.69
C GLU A 19 7.13 7.90 -19.45
N ASN A 20 7.94 7.03 -18.86
CA ASN A 20 7.54 5.67 -18.52
C ASN A 20 6.33 5.66 -17.57
N TYR A 21 6.30 6.52 -16.55
CA TYR A 21 5.15 6.63 -15.67
C TYR A 21 3.91 7.22 -16.35
N ARG A 22 4.05 8.18 -17.24
CA ARG A 22 2.92 8.70 -18.02
C ARG A 22 2.23 7.61 -18.84
N LEU A 23 3.01 6.65 -19.35
CA LEU A 23 2.47 5.54 -20.13
C LEU A 23 1.77 4.47 -19.28
N CYS A 24 2.18 4.26 -18.03
CA CYS A 24 1.71 3.14 -17.23
C CYS A 24 0.88 3.54 -15.99
N ILE A 25 0.84 4.81 -15.58
CA ILE A 25 0.18 5.24 -14.33
C ILE A 25 -1.30 4.83 -14.29
N ASP A 26 -2.01 4.98 -15.41
CA ASP A 26 -3.42 4.60 -15.49
C ASP A 26 -3.60 3.10 -15.30
N ALA A 27 -2.74 2.28 -15.89
CA ALA A 27 -2.80 0.82 -15.75
C ALA A 27 -2.48 0.34 -14.33
N VAL A 28 -1.47 0.94 -13.65
CA VAL A 28 -1.07 0.51 -12.30
C VAL A 28 -1.94 1.08 -11.18
N THR A 29 -2.83 2.00 -11.50
CA THR A 29 -3.79 2.62 -10.56
C THR A 29 -5.24 2.46 -11.04
N ASP A 30 -5.50 1.54 -11.96
CA ASP A 30 -6.84 1.24 -12.45
C ASP A 30 -7.68 0.59 -11.36
N ASP A 31 -8.81 1.20 -11.04
CA ASP A 31 -9.80 0.74 -10.07
C ASP A 31 -11.15 0.39 -10.72
N SER A 32 -11.22 0.43 -12.06
CA SER A 32 -12.46 0.26 -12.84
C SER A 32 -13.19 -1.03 -12.48
N GLU A 33 -12.46 -2.13 -12.34
CA GLU A 33 -13.04 -3.42 -11.99
C GLU A 33 -13.60 -3.42 -10.56
N TYR A 34 -12.92 -2.78 -9.60
CA TYR A 34 -13.42 -2.66 -8.22
C TYR A 34 -14.67 -1.79 -8.17
N CYS A 35 -14.70 -0.69 -8.93
CA CYS A 35 -15.86 0.18 -9.04
C CYS A 35 -17.06 -0.56 -9.66
N ARG A 36 -16.82 -1.39 -10.69
CA ARG A 36 -17.86 -2.24 -11.30
C ARG A 36 -18.44 -3.22 -10.28
N GLN A 37 -17.56 -3.97 -9.57
CA GLN A 37 -17.98 -4.94 -8.54
C GLN A 37 -18.76 -4.25 -7.40
N LEU A 38 -18.34 -3.06 -6.99
CA LEU A 38 -19.06 -2.27 -5.99
C LEU A 38 -20.45 -1.88 -6.47
N GLY A 39 -20.60 -1.52 -7.74
CA GLY A 39 -21.89 -1.28 -8.39
C GLY A 39 -22.81 -2.51 -8.37
N ASP A 40 -22.28 -3.68 -8.74
CA ASP A 40 -23.00 -4.94 -8.73
C ASP A 40 -23.47 -5.32 -7.31
N LEU A 41 -22.61 -5.15 -6.30
CA LEU A 41 -22.99 -5.37 -4.89
C LEU A 41 -24.05 -4.39 -4.40
N ASN A 42 -24.01 -3.13 -4.82
CA ASN A 42 -25.04 -2.15 -4.48
C ASN A 42 -26.41 -2.54 -5.05
N ASN A 43 -26.45 -3.00 -6.30
CA ASN A 43 -27.66 -3.50 -6.94
C ASN A 43 -28.20 -4.73 -6.21
N GLY A 44 -27.32 -5.70 -5.89
CA GLY A 44 -27.70 -6.90 -5.14
C GLY A 44 -28.24 -6.58 -3.74
N CYS A 45 -27.67 -5.60 -3.03
CA CYS A 45 -28.24 -5.14 -1.76
C CYS A 45 -29.65 -4.57 -1.93
N GLY A 46 -29.90 -3.79 -3.00
CA GLY A 46 -31.24 -3.26 -3.31
C GLY A 46 -32.26 -4.36 -3.60
N GLU A 47 -31.85 -5.41 -4.32
CA GLU A 47 -32.68 -6.58 -4.58
C GLU A 47 -33.07 -7.31 -3.28
N VAL A 48 -32.09 -7.61 -2.40
CA VAL A 48 -32.36 -8.26 -1.11
C VAL A 48 -33.29 -7.41 -0.24
N GLN A 49 -33.09 -6.09 -0.18
CA GLN A 49 -33.97 -5.19 0.56
C GLN A 49 -35.41 -5.21 -0.01
N THR A 50 -35.56 -5.35 -1.34
CA THR A 50 -36.88 -5.49 -1.99
C THR A 50 -37.52 -6.81 -1.62
N LEU A 51 -36.75 -7.90 -1.56
CA LEU A 51 -37.25 -9.23 -1.14
C LEU A 51 -37.70 -9.20 0.33
N ILE A 52 -36.96 -8.58 1.23
CA ILE A 52 -37.34 -8.39 2.65
C ILE A 52 -38.67 -7.63 2.72
N ARG A 53 -38.79 -6.52 1.99
CA ARG A 53 -40.05 -5.74 1.96
C ARG A 53 -41.22 -6.54 1.44
N SER A 54 -41.03 -7.27 0.35
CA SER A 54 -42.03 -8.16 -0.22
C SER A 54 -42.46 -9.24 0.76
N LEU A 55 -41.52 -9.90 1.43
CA LEU A 55 -41.77 -10.91 2.44
C LEU A 55 -42.64 -10.37 3.58
N LEU A 56 -42.33 -9.20 4.08
CA LEU A 56 -43.09 -8.55 5.15
C LEU A 56 -44.50 -8.10 4.71
N MET A 57 -44.66 -7.69 3.43
CA MET A 57 -45.95 -7.26 2.90
C MET A 57 -46.87 -8.45 2.56
N THR A 58 -46.30 -9.58 2.15
CA THR A 58 -47.08 -10.77 1.75
C THR A 58 -47.31 -11.73 2.92
N TYR A 59 -46.79 -11.37 4.11
CA TYR A 59 -47.04 -12.15 5.32
C TYR A 59 -48.56 -12.38 5.52
N SER A 60 -48.95 -13.61 5.47
CA SER A 60 -50.34 -14.02 5.73
C SER A 60 -50.40 -14.85 7.03
N ARG A 61 -51.59 -14.93 7.65
CA ARG A 61 -51.83 -15.76 8.84
C ARG A 61 -51.59 -17.27 8.63
N GLN A 62 -51.31 -17.69 7.40
CA GLN A 62 -51.02 -19.09 7.03
C GLN A 62 -49.52 -19.43 7.11
N ASP A 63 -48.65 -18.45 7.07
CA ASP A 63 -47.21 -18.64 7.24
C ASP A 63 -46.92 -18.82 8.74
N THR A 64 -46.02 -19.75 9.06
CA THR A 64 -45.55 -19.85 10.47
C THR A 64 -44.57 -18.71 10.76
N ALA A 65 -44.61 -18.19 11.98
CA ALA A 65 -43.68 -17.13 12.40
C ALA A 65 -42.21 -17.58 12.26
N ASP A 66 -41.95 -18.88 12.43
CA ASP A 66 -40.62 -19.49 12.31
C ASP A 66 -40.09 -19.46 10.87
N ASP A 67 -40.94 -19.77 9.86
CA ASP A 67 -40.53 -19.75 8.44
C ASP A 67 -40.09 -18.35 7.98
N ILE A 68 -40.76 -17.31 8.47
CA ILE A 68 -40.41 -15.92 8.15
C ILE A 68 -39.15 -15.50 8.85
N HIS A 69 -39.02 -15.90 10.11
CA HIS A 69 -37.82 -15.59 10.87
C HIS A 69 -36.56 -16.21 10.22
N GLU A 70 -36.65 -17.45 9.77
CA GLU A 70 -35.57 -18.13 9.06
C GLU A 70 -35.17 -17.40 7.75
N LYS A 71 -36.19 -17.03 6.92
CA LYS A 71 -35.92 -16.25 5.69
C LYS A 71 -35.34 -14.85 5.94
N LEU A 72 -35.82 -14.15 6.96
CA LEU A 72 -35.26 -12.85 7.33
C LEU A 72 -33.80 -12.98 7.77
N LYS A 73 -33.49 -13.98 8.56
CA LYS A 73 -32.14 -14.28 8.99
C LYS A 73 -31.20 -14.57 7.80
N GLU A 74 -31.67 -15.37 6.82
CA GLU A 74 -30.91 -15.61 5.58
C GLU A 74 -30.62 -14.31 4.82
N TYR A 75 -31.60 -13.42 4.69
CA TYR A 75 -31.40 -12.14 4.02
C TYR A 75 -30.48 -11.21 4.78
N GLU A 76 -30.55 -11.18 6.12
CA GLU A 76 -29.63 -10.41 6.96
C GLU A 76 -28.20 -10.91 6.82
N GLU A 77 -27.96 -12.22 6.87
CA GLU A 77 -26.64 -12.82 6.66
C GLU A 77 -26.07 -12.50 5.26
N ARG A 78 -26.94 -12.46 4.25
CA ARG A 78 -26.56 -12.06 2.89
C ARG A 78 -26.17 -10.58 2.83
N LEU A 79 -26.94 -9.69 3.45
CA LEU A 79 -26.61 -8.27 3.51
C LEU A 79 -25.30 -8.02 4.26
N ASP A 80 -25.06 -8.70 5.38
CA ASP A 80 -23.82 -8.60 6.14
C ASP A 80 -22.60 -9.06 5.32
N THR A 81 -22.77 -10.12 4.55
CA THR A 81 -21.71 -10.59 3.64
C THR A 81 -21.41 -9.57 2.55
N MET A 82 -22.46 -8.99 1.94
CA MET A 82 -22.30 -7.94 0.94
C MET A 82 -21.66 -6.67 1.54
N ALA A 83 -22.02 -6.30 2.77
CA ALA A 83 -21.44 -5.15 3.45
C ALA A 83 -19.91 -5.30 3.69
N ARG A 84 -19.48 -6.50 4.09
CA ARG A 84 -18.04 -6.79 4.23
C ARG A 84 -17.29 -6.71 2.90
N LEU A 85 -17.86 -7.30 1.84
CA LEU A 85 -17.27 -7.25 0.50
C LEU A 85 -17.18 -5.80 -0.03
N LYS A 86 -18.20 -4.98 0.20
CA LYS A 86 -18.17 -3.55 -0.14
C LYS A 86 -17.04 -2.84 0.57
N GLN A 87 -16.87 -3.05 1.87
CA GLN A 87 -15.78 -2.44 2.63
C GLN A 87 -14.40 -2.85 2.09
N GLU A 88 -14.22 -4.11 1.69
CA GLU A 88 -12.97 -4.57 1.09
C GLU A 88 -12.70 -3.88 -0.26
N LEU A 89 -13.74 -3.70 -1.09
CA LEU A 89 -13.61 -3.00 -2.37
C LEU A 89 -13.30 -1.51 -2.17
N ASP A 90 -13.96 -0.85 -1.24
CA ASP A 90 -13.69 0.56 -0.90
C ASP A 90 -12.23 0.76 -0.48
N LEU A 91 -11.67 -0.16 0.31
CA LEU A 91 -10.24 -0.12 0.69
C LEU A 91 -9.32 -0.30 -0.52
N LYS A 92 -9.66 -1.17 -1.49
CA LYS A 92 -8.88 -1.35 -2.71
C LYS A 92 -8.92 -0.11 -3.61
N ILE A 93 -10.09 0.48 -3.78
CA ILE A 93 -10.28 1.73 -4.55
C ILE A 93 -9.47 2.87 -3.89
N ALA A 94 -9.57 3.01 -2.56
CA ALA A 94 -8.78 4.00 -1.83
C ALA A 94 -7.27 3.77 -1.97
N ALA A 95 -6.81 2.51 -1.99
CA ALA A 95 -5.41 2.17 -2.20
C ALA A 95 -4.91 2.54 -3.61
N CYS A 96 -5.71 2.31 -4.67
CA CYS A 96 -5.41 2.75 -6.02
C CYS A 96 -5.29 4.27 -6.11
N ALA A 97 -6.23 5.00 -5.52
CA ALA A 97 -6.21 6.46 -5.48
C ALA A 97 -4.98 6.99 -4.71
N ALA A 98 -4.66 6.42 -3.54
CA ALA A 98 -3.49 6.79 -2.76
C ALA A 98 -2.18 6.53 -3.53
N LYS A 99 -2.08 5.39 -4.22
CA LYS A 99 -0.93 5.06 -5.06
C LYS A 99 -0.75 6.07 -6.19
N ARG A 100 -1.83 6.48 -6.87
CA ARG A 100 -1.81 7.52 -7.91
C ARG A 100 -1.28 8.85 -7.35
N VAL A 101 -1.75 9.27 -6.19
CA VAL A 101 -1.28 10.50 -5.52
C VAL A 101 0.21 10.41 -5.19
N GLN A 102 0.67 9.27 -4.67
CA GLN A 102 2.09 9.06 -4.34
C GLN A 102 2.98 9.13 -5.57
N ILE A 103 2.64 8.42 -6.65
CA ILE A 103 3.39 8.44 -7.91
C ILE A 103 3.41 9.86 -8.49
N THR A 104 2.26 10.52 -8.58
CA THR A 104 2.16 11.88 -9.12
C THR A 104 2.97 12.87 -8.29
N GLY A 105 2.94 12.76 -6.96
CA GLY A 105 3.74 13.59 -6.05
C GLY A 105 5.24 13.38 -6.25
N PHE A 106 5.68 12.14 -6.39
CA PHE A 106 7.07 11.78 -6.68
C PHE A 106 7.54 12.36 -8.02
N LEU A 107 6.76 12.19 -9.09
CA LEU A 107 7.09 12.72 -10.41
C LEU A 107 7.15 14.26 -10.43
N ASN A 108 6.21 14.91 -9.76
CA ASN A 108 6.20 16.36 -9.64
C ASN A 108 7.45 16.86 -8.90
N GLU A 109 7.93 16.13 -7.91
CA GLU A 109 9.16 16.51 -7.22
C GLU A 109 10.39 16.32 -8.11
N LEU A 110 10.48 15.23 -8.86
CA LEU A 110 11.57 15.03 -9.81
C LEU A 110 11.62 16.16 -10.88
N VAL A 111 10.46 16.55 -11.40
CA VAL A 111 10.38 17.60 -12.44
C VAL A 111 10.79 18.98 -11.92
N LYS A 112 10.59 19.28 -10.63
CA LYS A 112 11.01 20.57 -10.02
C LYS A 112 12.53 20.77 -10.01
N HIS A 113 13.29 19.67 -10.03
CA HIS A 113 14.74 19.73 -9.94
C HIS A 113 15.39 19.66 -11.33
N ASP A 114 15.87 20.80 -11.82
CA ASP A 114 16.60 20.87 -13.10
C ASP A 114 18.10 20.64 -12.95
N ALA A 115 18.60 20.66 -11.70
CA ALA A 115 20.01 20.46 -11.38
C ALA A 115 20.17 19.47 -10.21
N PRO A 116 21.30 18.74 -10.17
CA PRO A 116 21.64 17.86 -9.06
C PRO A 116 21.67 18.59 -7.71
N LEU A 117 21.23 17.91 -6.65
CA LEU A 117 21.35 18.43 -5.29
C LEU A 117 22.83 18.51 -4.87
N ALA A 118 23.25 19.66 -4.38
CA ALA A 118 24.61 19.84 -3.82
C ALA A 118 24.74 19.29 -2.39
N LYS A 119 23.65 19.22 -1.63
CA LYS A 119 23.58 18.76 -0.25
C LYS A 119 22.24 18.12 0.06
N PHE A 120 22.18 17.41 1.18
CA PHE A 120 20.94 16.81 1.68
C PHE A 120 19.89 17.88 1.93
N ASP A 121 18.67 17.64 1.40
CA ASP A 121 17.49 18.46 1.63
C ASP A 121 16.40 17.58 2.29
N PRO A 122 16.00 17.92 3.54
CA PRO A 122 14.97 17.16 4.24
C PRO A 122 13.59 17.19 3.56
N LEU A 123 13.26 18.28 2.84
CA LEU A 123 11.96 18.39 2.16
C LEU A 123 11.92 17.46 0.95
N VAL A 124 13.00 17.42 0.17
CA VAL A 124 13.13 16.47 -0.94
C VAL A 124 13.10 15.04 -0.43
N TRP A 125 13.82 14.74 0.66
CA TRP A 125 13.76 13.43 1.29
C TRP A 125 12.34 13.01 1.64
N GLN A 126 11.58 13.88 2.34
CA GLN A 126 10.19 13.60 2.73
C GLN A 126 9.25 13.46 1.54
N ALA A 127 9.50 14.18 0.45
CA ALA A 127 8.68 14.12 -0.75
C ALA A 127 8.87 12.85 -1.55
N VAL A 128 10.10 12.30 -1.62
CA VAL A 128 10.44 11.21 -2.55
C VAL A 128 10.66 9.87 -1.87
N ILE A 129 11.10 9.82 -0.60
CA ILE A 129 11.39 8.58 0.11
C ILE A 129 10.19 8.13 0.94
N ASN A 130 9.85 6.85 0.82
CA ASN A 130 8.92 6.18 1.72
C ASN A 130 9.65 5.71 2.98
N TYR A 131 10.68 4.89 2.80
CA TYR A 131 11.59 4.47 3.87
C TYR A 131 12.95 4.07 3.30
N ALA A 132 13.93 3.88 4.20
CA ALA A 132 15.24 3.35 3.84
C ALA A 132 15.63 2.25 4.83
N THR A 133 16.15 1.15 4.30
CA THR A 133 16.58 -0.02 5.08
C THR A 133 18.09 -0.18 5.02
N VAL A 134 18.73 -0.22 6.18
CA VAL A 134 20.16 -0.55 6.29
C VAL A 134 20.31 -2.07 6.34
N ASN A 135 21.02 -2.63 5.37
CA ASN A 135 21.23 -4.06 5.24
C ASN A 135 22.49 -4.53 6.00
N ARG A 136 22.56 -5.83 6.28
CA ARG A 136 23.69 -6.44 7.02
C ARG A 136 25.01 -6.45 6.23
N ASP A 137 24.94 -6.36 4.92
CA ASP A 137 26.06 -6.33 3.97
C ASP A 137 26.64 -4.93 3.78
N CYS A 138 26.32 -3.98 4.67
CA CYS A 138 26.74 -2.59 4.56
C CYS A 138 26.20 -1.86 3.33
N THR A 139 25.03 -2.26 2.85
CA THR A 139 24.26 -1.52 1.85
C THR A 139 23.08 -0.81 2.49
N ILE A 140 22.54 0.18 1.81
CA ILE A 140 21.26 0.82 2.14
C ILE A 140 20.33 0.72 0.93
N THR A 141 19.12 0.24 1.17
CA THR A 141 18.03 0.22 0.18
C THR A 141 17.11 1.39 0.44
N PHE A 142 16.98 2.27 -0.51
CA PHE A 142 15.99 3.35 -0.53
C PHE A 142 14.75 2.86 -1.25
N THR A 143 13.60 2.90 -0.59
CA THR A 143 12.29 2.64 -1.19
C THR A 143 11.61 3.98 -1.42
N PHE A 144 11.42 4.34 -2.68
CA PHE A 144 10.78 5.59 -3.08
C PHE A 144 9.25 5.50 -2.95
N ARG A 145 8.57 6.64 -2.96
CA ARG A 145 7.11 6.70 -2.82
C ARG A 145 6.35 6.11 -4.01
N ASP A 146 6.99 6.01 -5.15
CA ASP A 146 6.48 5.32 -6.34
C ASP A 146 6.58 3.79 -6.24
N GLY A 147 7.32 3.27 -5.25
CA GLY A 147 7.61 1.86 -5.05
C GLY A 147 8.92 1.39 -5.66
N THR A 148 9.66 2.26 -6.36
CA THR A 148 11.00 1.94 -6.88
C THR A 148 11.98 1.72 -5.73
N GLU A 149 12.87 0.74 -5.88
CA GLU A 149 13.93 0.47 -4.91
C GLU A 149 15.32 0.66 -5.52
N LYS A 150 16.21 1.28 -4.77
CA LYS A 150 17.62 1.45 -5.17
C LYS A 150 18.53 1.09 -3.99
N THR A 151 19.34 0.04 -4.19
CA THR A 151 20.30 -0.42 -3.18
C THR A 151 21.69 0.06 -3.56
N VAL A 152 22.37 0.69 -2.61
CA VAL A 152 23.71 1.24 -2.80
C VAL A 152 24.60 0.96 -1.57
N PRO A 153 25.94 0.82 -1.74
CA PRO A 153 26.84 0.64 -0.61
C PRO A 153 26.88 1.90 0.25
N ILE A 154 26.97 1.73 1.58
CA ILE A 154 27.16 2.84 2.51
C ILE A 154 28.60 3.31 2.40
N LYS A 155 28.80 4.53 1.88
CA LYS A 155 30.11 5.19 1.86
C LYS A 155 30.35 5.78 3.24
N ASN A 156 31.43 5.39 3.88
CA ASN A 156 31.92 5.80 5.20
C ASN A 156 31.38 5.00 6.40
N GLY A 157 32.12 3.94 6.73
CA GLY A 157 32.50 3.68 8.11
C GLY A 157 31.50 3.07 9.06
N VAL A 158 30.47 2.36 8.61
CA VAL A 158 29.86 1.37 9.50
C VAL A 158 30.70 0.10 9.40
N ARG A 159 31.63 -0.07 10.36
CA ARG A 159 32.31 -1.35 10.52
C ARG A 159 31.24 -2.41 10.75
N PRO A 160 31.24 -3.54 10.04
CA PRO A 160 30.33 -4.64 10.32
C PRO A 160 30.41 -4.97 11.81
N TYR A 161 29.24 -5.17 12.44
CA TYR A 161 29.14 -5.53 13.85
C TYR A 161 29.85 -6.89 14.04
N THR A 162 31.12 -6.86 14.38
CA THR A 162 31.85 -8.03 14.84
C THR A 162 31.32 -8.36 16.24
N LYS A 163 30.68 -9.51 16.39
CA LYS A 163 30.33 -10.04 17.72
C LYS A 163 31.58 -9.96 18.58
N ARG A 164 31.54 -9.16 19.66
CA ARG A 164 32.55 -9.22 20.71
C ARG A 164 32.62 -10.66 21.18
N ASN A 165 33.78 -11.31 20.94
CA ASN A 165 34.09 -12.58 21.57
C ASN A 165 33.95 -12.37 23.07
N LYS A 166 33.10 -13.19 23.73
CA LYS A 166 33.07 -13.26 25.19
C LYS A 166 34.49 -13.57 25.64
N PRO A 167 34.99 -12.93 26.71
CA PRO A 167 36.24 -13.37 27.34
C PRO A 167 36.08 -14.84 27.75
N GLN A 168 37.07 -15.66 27.38
CA GLN A 168 37.16 -17.02 27.92
C GLN A 168 37.32 -16.92 29.42
N GLU A 169 36.41 -17.52 30.18
CA GLU A 169 36.62 -17.81 31.58
C GLU A 169 37.87 -18.69 31.67
N VAL A 170 38.90 -18.18 32.31
CA VAL A 170 40.09 -18.94 32.68
C VAL A 170 39.70 -19.74 33.88
N ASP A 171 39.47 -21.06 33.72
CA ASP A 171 39.37 -21.98 34.84
C ASP A 171 40.73 -21.97 35.60
N GLY A 172 40.72 -21.23 36.73
CA GLY A 172 41.76 -21.33 37.72
C GLY A 172 41.59 -22.60 38.54
N ASN A 173 42.28 -23.64 38.09
CA ASN A 173 42.51 -24.80 38.91
C ASN A 173 43.80 -24.56 39.66
N ASP A 174 43.72 -24.26 40.96
CA ASP A 174 44.85 -24.39 41.88
C ASP A 174 44.44 -25.40 42.99
N GLY A 175 45.38 -26.38 43.11
CA GLY A 175 45.39 -27.56 43.87
C GLY A 175 45.47 -27.48 45.38
#